data_ef543770ab150acc39457fc9b9a42a96
#
_entry.id   ef543770ab150acc39457fc9b9a42a96
#
_cell.length_a   1.000
_cell.length_b   1.000
_cell.length_c   1.000
_cell.angle_alpha   90.00
_cell.angle_beta   90.00
_cell.angle_gamma   90.00
#
_symmetry.space_group_name_H-M   'P 1'
#
loop_
_entity.id
_entity.type
_entity.pdbx_description
1 polymer ?
#
loop_
_entity_poly.entity_id
_entity_poly.type
_entity_poly.pdbx_seq_one_letter_code
_entity_poly.pdbx_strand_id
1 'polypeptide(L)'
;CFSFSFRITYASANNHYLLELQQQAKQQQLSSERVWRLLLKYNKKTFGGVVSEADGMDFFNSPTGKTDPESELAATLASFFVPIEQLADGKEHPQCNFPARFKWLSRQLQFDPHRIQIQHCDRLNRWMTTLDPVGVTLVFASYFLNNPASMFGHTLIRIDSRRTGPDNQLINYGANYAAEPDTENAFLYALKGLIGSFEGRFAIFPYYTKVQEYNNWESRDLWEYQLKFTEDQLNMMLLHLWELGGTYFDYYYFQENCSYHVLSLLEIANPELHLKDQFFFS
;
A
#
# COMPACT_ATOMS: atom_id res chain seq x y z
N CYS A 1 14.59 -10.75 -42.15
CA CYS A 1 13.13 -10.84 -42.42
C CYS A 1 12.37 -11.71 -41.41
N PHE A 2 12.99 -12.69 -40.73
CA PHE A 2 12.31 -13.60 -39.80
C PHE A 2 11.98 -12.96 -38.43
N SER A 3 12.71 -11.94 -38.00
CA SER A 3 12.54 -11.30 -36.70
C SER A 3 11.29 -10.38 -36.60
N PHE A 4 10.87 -9.79 -37.70
CA PHE A 4 9.75 -8.84 -37.72
C PHE A 4 8.39 -9.55 -37.70
N SER A 5 8.26 -10.70 -38.30
CA SER A 5 7.02 -11.50 -38.34
C SER A 5 6.70 -12.10 -36.96
N PHE A 6 7.73 -12.49 -36.19
CA PHE A 6 7.56 -13.08 -34.86
C PHE A 6 7.12 -12.03 -33.81
N ARG A 7 7.60 -10.78 -33.91
CA ARG A 7 7.17 -9.69 -33.04
C ARG A 7 5.73 -9.26 -33.24
N ILE A 8 5.25 -9.25 -34.49
CA ILE A 8 3.86 -8.86 -34.81
C ILE A 8 2.87 -9.92 -34.30
N THR A 9 3.18 -11.20 -34.42
CA THR A 9 2.33 -12.29 -33.93
C THR A 9 2.30 -12.35 -32.42
N TYR A 10 3.40 -12.06 -31.73
CA TYR A 10 3.47 -12.05 -30.26
C TYR A 10 2.68 -10.86 -29.65
N ALA A 11 2.80 -9.68 -30.23
CA ALA A 11 2.04 -8.50 -29.80
C ALA A 11 0.52 -8.68 -30.02
N SER A 12 0.11 -9.32 -31.13
CA SER A 12 -1.29 -9.63 -31.39
C SER A 12 -1.86 -10.67 -30.41
N ALA A 13 -1.09 -11.71 -30.08
CA ALA A 13 -1.51 -12.73 -29.11
C ALA A 13 -1.63 -12.18 -27.68
N ASN A 14 -0.72 -11.30 -27.27
CA ASN A 14 -0.77 -10.64 -25.98
C ASN A 14 -1.98 -9.69 -25.85
N ASN A 15 -2.31 -8.95 -26.91
CA ASN A 15 -3.50 -8.10 -26.93
C ASN A 15 -4.80 -8.91 -26.81
N HIS A 16 -4.88 -10.06 -27.45
CA HIS A 16 -6.05 -10.93 -27.35
C HIS A 16 -6.21 -11.47 -25.92
N TYR A 17 -5.12 -11.91 -25.29
CA TYR A 17 -5.15 -12.41 -23.93
C TYR A 17 -5.52 -11.30 -22.91
N LEU A 18 -5.00 -10.11 -23.07
CA LEU A 18 -5.40 -8.97 -22.25
C LEU A 18 -6.90 -8.72 -22.33
N LEU A 19 -7.48 -8.73 -23.54
CA LEU A 19 -8.93 -8.56 -23.72
C LEU A 19 -9.74 -9.67 -23.06
N GLU A 20 -9.27 -10.94 -23.14
CA GLU A 20 -9.88 -12.06 -22.41
C GLU A 20 -9.91 -11.81 -20.90
N LEU A 21 -8.78 -11.38 -20.31
CA LEU A 21 -8.66 -11.09 -18.89
C LEU A 21 -9.53 -9.90 -18.46
N GLN A 22 -9.59 -8.84 -19.26
CA GLN A 22 -10.46 -7.68 -18.96
C GLN A 22 -11.94 -8.07 -19.03
N GLN A 23 -12.34 -8.88 -19.99
CA GLN A 23 -13.71 -9.39 -20.10
C GLN A 23 -14.06 -10.30 -18.91
N GLN A 24 -13.15 -11.20 -18.53
CA GLN A 24 -13.33 -12.08 -17.37
C GLN A 24 -13.43 -11.25 -16.05
N ALA A 25 -12.58 -10.27 -15.87
CA ALA A 25 -12.62 -9.37 -14.70
C ALA A 25 -13.97 -8.64 -14.59
N LYS A 26 -14.50 -8.17 -15.73
CA LYS A 26 -15.82 -7.53 -15.79
C LYS A 26 -16.95 -8.51 -15.48
N GLN A 27 -16.93 -9.72 -16.04
CA GLN A 27 -17.93 -10.76 -15.78
C GLN A 27 -17.95 -11.18 -14.30
N GLN A 28 -16.77 -11.25 -13.68
CA GLN A 28 -16.61 -11.57 -12.25
C GLN A 28 -16.85 -10.36 -11.34
N GLN A 29 -17.09 -9.16 -11.90
CA GLN A 29 -17.27 -7.90 -11.16
C GLN A 29 -16.12 -7.56 -10.20
N LEU A 30 -14.86 -7.90 -10.56
CA LEU A 30 -13.70 -7.75 -9.69
C LEU A 30 -13.46 -6.33 -9.22
N SER A 31 -13.87 -5.30 -10.00
CA SER A 31 -13.79 -3.89 -9.58
C SER A 31 -14.68 -3.55 -8.38
N SER A 32 -15.67 -4.39 -8.09
CA SER A 32 -16.58 -4.25 -6.94
C SER A 32 -16.14 -5.06 -5.73
N GLU A 33 -15.17 -5.96 -5.90
CA GLU A 33 -14.66 -6.82 -4.84
C GLU A 33 -13.99 -6.00 -3.72
N ARG A 34 -14.17 -6.47 -2.47
CA ARG A 34 -13.64 -5.79 -1.29
C ARG A 34 -12.11 -5.64 -1.38
N VAL A 35 -11.40 -6.68 -1.81
CA VAL A 35 -9.93 -6.64 -1.89
C VAL A 35 -9.46 -5.57 -2.89
N TRP A 36 -10.11 -5.47 -4.06
CA TRP A 36 -9.78 -4.42 -5.02
C TRP A 36 -9.99 -3.01 -4.43
N ARG A 37 -11.10 -2.83 -3.72
CA ARG A 37 -11.38 -1.55 -3.04
C ARG A 37 -10.37 -1.21 -1.96
N LEU A 38 -9.93 -2.20 -1.19
CA LEU A 38 -8.90 -2.02 -0.17
C LEU A 38 -7.55 -1.67 -0.80
N LEU A 39 -7.14 -2.38 -1.88
CA LEU A 39 -5.88 -2.12 -2.59
C LEU A 39 -5.81 -0.71 -3.19
N LEU A 40 -6.94 -0.20 -3.67
CA LEU A 40 -7.03 1.13 -4.26
C LEU A 40 -7.54 2.19 -3.27
N LYS A 41 -7.76 1.82 -1.99
CA LYS A 41 -8.24 2.73 -0.93
C LYS A 41 -9.56 3.42 -1.27
N TYR A 42 -10.49 2.73 -1.95
CA TYR A 42 -11.79 3.29 -2.30
C TYR A 42 -12.76 3.32 -1.14
N ASN A 43 -13.34 4.50 -0.89
CA ASN A 43 -14.45 4.73 0.01
C ASN A 43 -15.72 5.12 -0.76
N LYS A 44 -16.88 4.83 -0.17
CA LYS A 44 -18.18 5.28 -0.69
C LYS A 44 -18.36 6.76 -0.41
N LYS A 45 -18.82 7.52 -1.43
CA LYS A 45 -19.24 8.91 -1.24
C LYS A 45 -20.64 8.99 -0.67
N THR A 46 -20.91 10.04 0.11
CA THR A 46 -22.23 10.30 0.72
C THR A 46 -23.35 10.41 -0.32
N PHE A 47 -23.08 10.98 -1.49
CA PHE A 47 -24.05 11.19 -2.57
C PHE A 47 -23.94 10.14 -3.69
N GLY A 48 -23.34 8.99 -3.40
CA GLY A 48 -23.15 7.90 -4.36
C GLY A 48 -21.81 7.94 -5.10
N GLY A 49 -21.43 6.79 -5.65
CA GLY A 49 -20.11 6.59 -6.26
C GLY A 49 -19.03 6.27 -5.23
N VAL A 50 -17.80 6.23 -5.70
CA VAL A 50 -16.60 5.95 -4.88
C VAL A 50 -15.50 6.97 -5.15
N VAL A 51 -14.56 7.10 -4.22
CA VAL A 51 -13.33 7.88 -4.38
C VAL A 51 -12.23 7.19 -3.61
N SER A 52 -11.03 7.18 -4.19
CA SER A 52 -9.85 6.72 -3.47
C SER A 52 -9.33 7.80 -2.52
N GLU A 53 -8.88 7.38 -1.34
CA GLU A 53 -8.16 8.22 -0.37
C GLU A 53 -6.75 8.58 -0.89
N ALA A 54 -6.17 7.78 -1.81
CA ALA A 54 -4.85 8.07 -2.37
C ALA A 54 -4.89 9.31 -3.28
N ASP A 55 -3.94 10.23 -3.08
CA ASP A 55 -3.86 11.50 -3.80
C ASP A 55 -2.73 11.53 -4.83
N GLY A 56 -1.70 10.70 -4.68
CA GLY A 56 -0.63 10.56 -5.65
C GLY A 56 -1.12 10.02 -7.00
N MET A 57 -0.99 10.82 -8.06
CA MET A 57 -1.46 10.44 -9.40
C MET A 57 -0.75 9.20 -9.96
N ASP A 58 0.52 8.97 -9.59
CA ASP A 58 1.30 7.79 -10.00
C ASP A 58 0.80 6.48 -9.34
N PHE A 59 -0.13 6.57 -8.40
CA PHE A 59 -0.79 5.41 -7.79
C PHE A 59 -1.83 4.76 -8.70
N PHE A 60 -2.33 5.50 -9.68
CA PHE A 60 -3.36 5.03 -10.63
C PHE A 60 -2.76 4.80 -12.01
N ASN A 61 -3.24 3.74 -12.67
CA ASN A 61 -2.93 3.45 -14.07
C ASN A 61 -3.92 4.13 -15.04
N SER A 62 -5.14 4.42 -14.56
CA SER A 62 -6.16 5.14 -15.31
C SER A 62 -6.20 6.63 -14.92
N PRO A 63 -6.37 7.55 -15.88
CA PRO A 63 -6.61 8.98 -15.57
C PRO A 63 -7.86 9.21 -14.70
N THR A 64 -8.83 8.32 -14.74
CA THR A 64 -10.05 8.36 -13.91
C THR A 64 -9.97 7.43 -12.71
N GLY A 65 -8.83 6.77 -12.48
CA GLY A 65 -8.63 5.71 -11.50
C GLY A 65 -9.02 6.11 -10.08
N LYS A 66 -8.87 7.38 -9.71
CA LYS A 66 -9.27 7.88 -8.39
C LYS A 66 -10.78 7.72 -8.10
N THR A 67 -11.65 7.70 -9.12
CA THR A 67 -13.11 7.68 -8.97
C THR A 67 -13.81 6.56 -9.73
N ASP A 68 -13.08 5.84 -10.57
CA ASP A 68 -13.60 4.77 -11.42
C ASP A 68 -12.82 3.47 -11.23
N PRO A 69 -13.27 2.58 -10.31
CA PRO A 69 -12.61 1.31 -10.05
C PRO A 69 -12.55 0.36 -11.23
N GLU A 70 -13.54 0.41 -12.15
CA GLU A 70 -13.56 -0.46 -13.35
C GLU A 70 -12.51 -0.01 -14.36
N SER A 71 -12.45 1.29 -14.63
CA SER A 71 -11.42 1.88 -15.49
C SER A 71 -10.01 1.63 -14.95
N GLU A 72 -9.81 1.79 -13.64
CA GLU A 72 -8.53 1.52 -12.99
C GLU A 72 -8.13 0.04 -13.10
N LEU A 73 -9.06 -0.89 -12.90
CA LEU A 73 -8.77 -2.31 -13.03
C LEU A 73 -8.37 -2.68 -14.47
N ALA A 74 -9.09 -2.18 -15.44
CA ALA A 74 -8.78 -2.42 -16.85
C ALA A 74 -7.41 -1.83 -17.25
N ALA A 75 -7.10 -0.62 -16.77
CA ALA A 75 -5.81 0.04 -17.00
C ALA A 75 -4.66 -0.68 -16.27
N THR A 76 -4.88 -1.15 -15.05
CA THR A 76 -3.92 -1.93 -14.29
C THR A 76 -3.60 -3.25 -15.00
N LEU A 77 -4.61 -3.98 -15.48
CA LEU A 77 -4.37 -5.18 -16.31
C LEU A 77 -3.55 -4.85 -17.53
N ALA A 78 -3.90 -3.78 -18.28
CA ALA A 78 -3.16 -3.37 -19.46
C ALA A 78 -1.70 -3.01 -19.16
N SER A 79 -1.43 -2.34 -18.05
CA SER A 79 -0.09 -1.95 -17.64
C SER A 79 0.84 -3.14 -17.38
N PHE A 80 0.30 -4.29 -16.97
CA PHE A 80 1.09 -5.51 -16.74
C PHE A 80 1.60 -6.18 -18.02
N PHE A 81 1.07 -5.79 -19.18
CA PHE A 81 1.46 -6.29 -20.49
C PHE A 81 2.38 -5.33 -21.26
N VAL A 82 2.71 -4.17 -20.69
CA VAL A 82 3.59 -3.19 -21.33
C VAL A 82 5.00 -3.81 -21.47
N PRO A 83 5.61 -3.85 -22.65
CA PRO A 83 6.99 -4.29 -22.80
C PRO A 83 7.95 -3.36 -22.05
N ILE A 84 8.99 -3.93 -21.41
CA ILE A 84 9.95 -3.15 -20.62
C ILE A 84 10.66 -2.07 -21.46
N GLU A 85 10.83 -2.31 -22.74
CA GLU A 85 11.46 -1.39 -23.69
C GLU A 85 10.60 -0.15 -24.00
N GLN A 86 9.33 -0.17 -23.63
CA GLN A 86 8.39 0.96 -23.79
C GLN A 86 8.27 1.82 -22.55
N LEU A 87 8.89 1.41 -21.45
CA LEU A 87 8.91 2.21 -20.23
C LEU A 87 9.91 3.37 -20.38
N ALA A 88 9.58 4.49 -19.77
CA ALA A 88 10.51 5.61 -19.67
C ALA A 88 11.75 5.21 -18.85
N ASP A 89 12.90 5.79 -19.19
CA ASP A 89 14.16 5.51 -18.49
C ASP A 89 14.01 5.68 -16.98
N GLY A 90 14.47 4.68 -16.24
CA GLY A 90 14.44 4.66 -14.78
C GLY A 90 13.07 4.33 -14.16
N LYS A 91 12.03 4.11 -14.95
CA LYS A 91 10.73 3.63 -14.44
C LYS A 91 10.76 2.12 -14.26
N GLU A 92 10.23 1.68 -13.13
CA GLU A 92 10.05 0.26 -12.85
C GLU A 92 8.80 -0.28 -13.54
N HIS A 93 8.82 -1.56 -13.91
CA HIS A 93 7.68 -2.18 -14.56
C HIS A 93 6.46 -2.20 -13.62
N PRO A 94 5.22 -1.99 -14.12
CA PRO A 94 4.00 -1.97 -13.29
C PRO A 94 3.78 -3.23 -12.44
N GLN A 95 4.19 -4.42 -12.90
CA GLN A 95 4.17 -5.63 -12.06
C GLN A 95 5.04 -5.49 -10.80
N CYS A 96 6.10 -4.68 -10.85
CA CYS A 96 7.02 -4.42 -9.75
C CYS A 96 6.61 -3.22 -8.90
N ASN A 97 5.94 -2.25 -9.49
CA ASN A 97 5.38 -1.10 -8.77
C ASN A 97 4.10 -1.48 -8.01
N PHE A 98 3.28 -2.37 -8.60
CA PHE A 98 1.99 -2.79 -8.06
C PHE A 98 1.91 -4.30 -7.83
N PRO A 99 2.82 -4.88 -7.03
CA PRO A 99 2.94 -6.33 -6.86
C PRO A 99 1.77 -6.96 -6.10
N ALA A 100 1.11 -6.23 -5.20
CA ALA A 100 -0.09 -6.72 -4.51
C ALA A 100 -1.28 -6.83 -5.46
N ARG A 101 -1.49 -5.82 -6.32
CA ARG A 101 -2.50 -5.85 -7.39
C ARG A 101 -2.21 -6.96 -8.38
N PHE A 102 -0.95 -7.13 -8.80
CA PHE A 102 -0.53 -8.21 -9.68
C PHE A 102 -0.81 -9.58 -9.06
N LYS A 103 -0.39 -9.80 -7.81
CA LYS A 103 -0.62 -11.05 -7.08
C LYS A 103 -2.10 -11.37 -6.94
N TRP A 104 -2.93 -10.38 -6.58
CA TRP A 104 -4.36 -10.58 -6.43
C TRP A 104 -5.04 -10.88 -7.77
N LEU A 105 -4.82 -10.07 -8.80
CA LEU A 105 -5.42 -10.26 -10.13
C LEU A 105 -4.96 -11.55 -10.78
N SER A 106 -3.69 -11.95 -10.64
CA SER A 106 -3.19 -13.21 -11.18
C SER A 106 -3.89 -14.42 -10.57
N ARG A 107 -4.30 -14.36 -9.30
CA ARG A 107 -5.06 -15.41 -8.62
C ARG A 107 -6.53 -15.43 -9.06
N GLN A 108 -7.17 -14.25 -9.10
CA GLN A 108 -8.59 -14.17 -9.47
C GLN A 108 -8.82 -14.59 -10.92
N LEU A 109 -7.95 -14.21 -11.82
CA LEU A 109 -8.05 -14.46 -13.26
C LEU A 109 -7.23 -15.66 -13.73
N GLN A 110 -6.53 -16.35 -12.82
CA GLN A 110 -5.70 -17.52 -13.10
C GLN A 110 -4.73 -17.28 -14.29
N PHE A 111 -3.87 -16.27 -14.16
CA PHE A 111 -2.96 -15.89 -15.25
C PHE A 111 -2.18 -17.09 -15.79
N ASP A 112 -2.19 -17.25 -17.10
CA ASP A 112 -1.36 -18.24 -17.79
C ASP A 112 0.08 -17.69 -17.91
N PRO A 113 1.07 -18.30 -17.24
CA PRO A 113 2.45 -17.82 -17.26
C PRO A 113 3.12 -17.91 -18.63
N HIS A 114 2.55 -18.67 -19.59
CA HIS A 114 3.03 -18.74 -20.97
C HIS A 114 2.50 -17.60 -21.85
N ARG A 115 1.47 -16.86 -21.39
CA ARG A 115 0.80 -15.79 -22.12
C ARG A 115 1.06 -14.40 -21.55
N ILE A 116 1.75 -14.29 -20.39
CA ILE A 116 2.21 -13.04 -19.81
C ILE A 116 3.68 -13.15 -19.42
N GLN A 117 4.47 -12.15 -19.78
CA GLN A 117 5.88 -12.11 -19.38
C GLN A 117 5.97 -11.66 -17.93
N ILE A 118 6.39 -12.58 -17.03
CA ILE A 118 6.63 -12.25 -15.63
C ILE A 118 7.95 -11.47 -15.51
N GLN A 119 7.89 -10.33 -14.84
CA GLN A 119 9.04 -9.44 -14.67
C GLN A 119 9.86 -9.80 -13.44
N HIS A 120 11.18 -9.61 -13.54
CA HIS A 120 12.08 -9.77 -12.41
C HIS A 120 12.21 -8.44 -11.65
N CYS A 121 11.63 -8.37 -10.45
CA CYS A 121 11.50 -7.16 -9.65
C CYS A 121 12.67 -7.01 -8.66
N ASP A 122 13.86 -6.60 -9.14
CA ASP A 122 15.09 -6.57 -8.33
C ASP A 122 14.99 -5.71 -7.07
N ARG A 123 14.39 -4.52 -7.16
CA ARG A 123 14.25 -3.62 -6.01
C ARG A 123 13.32 -4.19 -4.96
N LEU A 124 12.15 -4.71 -5.39
CA LEU A 124 11.19 -5.37 -4.51
C LEU A 124 11.82 -6.60 -3.84
N ASN A 125 12.52 -7.43 -4.63
CA ASN A 125 13.17 -8.65 -4.12
C ASN A 125 14.27 -8.33 -3.09
N ARG A 126 15.10 -7.30 -3.35
CA ARG A 126 16.10 -6.83 -2.36
C ARG A 126 15.42 -6.29 -1.10
N TRP A 127 14.34 -5.53 -1.23
CA TRP A 127 13.60 -5.01 -0.11
C TRP A 127 13.00 -6.13 0.75
N MET A 128 12.32 -7.09 0.15
CA MET A 128 11.79 -8.27 0.85
C MET A 128 12.88 -9.10 1.52
N THR A 129 14.02 -9.30 0.84
CA THR A 129 15.18 -9.99 1.39
C THR A 129 15.79 -9.23 2.58
N THR A 130 15.81 -7.90 2.54
CA THR A 130 16.30 -7.06 3.63
C THR A 130 15.42 -7.17 4.86
N LEU A 131 14.11 -7.17 4.69
CA LEU A 131 13.15 -7.33 5.77
C LEU A 131 13.16 -8.76 6.35
N ASP A 132 13.29 -9.77 5.48
CA ASP A 132 13.20 -11.21 5.82
C ASP A 132 12.06 -11.52 6.80
N PRO A 133 10.82 -11.17 6.46
CA PRO A 133 9.71 -11.07 7.39
C PRO A 133 9.18 -12.45 7.81
N VAL A 134 8.90 -12.61 9.09
CA VAL A 134 8.25 -13.82 9.65
C VAL A 134 6.98 -13.47 10.46
N GLY A 135 6.76 -12.19 10.75
CA GLY A 135 5.62 -11.74 11.52
C GLY A 135 5.48 -10.23 11.53
N VAL A 136 4.44 -9.77 12.19
CA VAL A 136 4.11 -8.36 12.36
C VAL A 136 3.62 -8.12 13.77
N THR A 137 4.11 -7.06 14.38
CA THR A 137 3.67 -6.56 15.68
C THR A 137 3.07 -5.17 15.51
N LEU A 138 1.82 -4.97 15.95
CA LEU A 138 1.21 -3.66 16.08
C LEU A 138 1.78 -2.99 17.32
N VAL A 139 2.30 -1.78 17.16
CA VAL A 139 2.90 -0.99 18.24
C VAL A 139 2.08 0.27 18.44
N PHE A 140 1.65 0.49 19.68
CA PHE A 140 0.97 1.71 20.09
C PHE A 140 1.86 2.46 21.08
N ALA A 141 2.24 3.69 20.74
CA ALA A 141 2.91 4.62 21.64
C ALA A 141 1.86 5.49 22.35
N SER A 142 1.92 5.56 23.68
CA SER A 142 0.99 6.36 24.50
C SER A 142 1.02 7.85 24.09
N TYR A 143 0.04 8.61 24.57
CA TYR A 143 -0.09 10.04 24.25
C TYR A 143 1.14 10.87 24.66
N PHE A 144 1.37 11.97 23.92
CA PHE A 144 2.42 12.96 24.23
C PHE A 144 1.85 14.37 24.06
N LEU A 145 1.63 15.06 25.17
CA LEU A 145 0.92 16.34 25.21
C LEU A 145 1.68 17.51 24.60
N ASN A 146 3.00 17.41 24.47
CA ASN A 146 3.83 18.49 23.96
C ASN A 146 3.84 18.58 22.40
N ASN A 147 3.20 17.64 21.71
CA ASN A 147 3.09 17.64 20.26
C ASN A 147 1.63 17.36 19.84
N PRO A 148 0.96 18.29 19.16
CA PRO A 148 -0.43 18.11 18.72
C PRO A 148 -0.66 16.83 17.89
N ALA A 149 0.29 16.45 17.04
CA ALA A 149 0.19 15.24 16.23
C ALA A 149 0.28 13.94 17.03
N SER A 150 0.87 13.97 18.23
CA SER A 150 1.05 12.82 19.12
C SER A 150 0.15 12.85 20.35
N MET A 151 -0.73 13.85 20.44
CA MET A 151 -1.60 14.07 21.61
C MET A 151 -2.56 12.91 21.87
N PHE A 152 -2.93 12.14 20.85
CA PHE A 152 -3.81 10.96 20.95
C PHE A 152 -3.05 9.63 20.93
N GLY A 153 -1.72 9.65 20.95
CA GLY A 153 -0.89 8.49 20.75
C GLY A 153 -0.46 8.33 19.30
N HIS A 154 0.32 7.30 19.02
CA HIS A 154 0.77 6.97 17.67
C HIS A 154 0.75 5.47 17.45
N THR A 155 0.34 5.04 16.27
CA THR A 155 0.27 3.63 15.90
C THR A 155 1.25 3.38 14.75
N LEU A 156 2.04 2.33 14.88
CA LEU A 156 2.97 1.87 13.85
C LEU A 156 3.02 0.35 13.81
N ILE A 157 3.66 -0.21 12.82
CA ILE A 157 3.89 -1.64 12.64
C ILE A 157 5.38 -1.91 12.79
N ARG A 158 5.76 -2.94 13.59
CA ARG A 158 7.06 -3.56 13.53
C ARG A 158 6.97 -4.81 12.65
N ILE A 159 7.88 -4.93 11.69
CA ILE A 159 8.03 -6.10 10.82
C ILE A 159 9.06 -6.99 11.48
N ASP A 160 8.63 -8.12 12.01
CA ASP A 160 9.50 -9.06 12.72
C ASP A 160 10.27 -9.91 11.71
N SER A 161 11.61 -9.86 11.79
CA SER A 161 12.50 -10.54 10.85
C SER A 161 12.96 -11.89 11.38
N ARG A 162 13.17 -12.85 10.47
CA ARG A 162 13.76 -14.15 10.79
C ARG A 162 15.17 -14.03 11.37
N ARG A 163 15.90 -12.98 11.00
CA ARG A 163 17.28 -12.71 11.42
C ARG A 163 17.39 -12.23 12.86
N THR A 164 16.28 -11.77 13.42
CA THR A 164 16.24 -11.22 14.76
C THR A 164 15.52 -12.20 15.67
N GLY A 165 16.21 -12.69 16.70
CA GLY A 165 15.56 -13.44 17.77
C GLY A 165 14.71 -12.52 18.68
N PRO A 166 13.99 -13.10 19.65
CA PRO A 166 13.15 -12.33 20.60
C PRO A 166 13.92 -11.23 21.35
N ASP A 167 15.22 -11.42 21.57
CA ASP A 167 16.06 -10.50 22.34
C ASP A 167 16.60 -9.32 21.52
N ASN A 168 16.46 -9.35 20.18
CA ASN A 168 17.03 -8.34 19.27
C ASN A 168 15.96 -7.60 18.44
N GLN A 169 14.77 -7.42 18.99
CA GLN A 169 13.64 -6.81 18.27
C GLN A 169 13.91 -5.37 17.80
N LEU A 170 14.84 -4.66 18.46
CA LEU A 170 15.21 -3.28 18.11
C LEU A 170 15.84 -3.14 16.72
N ILE A 171 16.46 -4.18 16.19
CA ILE A 171 17.06 -4.15 14.84
C ILE A 171 16.08 -4.53 13.72
N ASN A 172 14.84 -4.80 14.05
CA ASN A 172 13.76 -4.96 13.10
C ASN A 172 13.44 -3.63 12.39
N TYR A 173 12.60 -3.69 11.37
CA TYR A 173 12.09 -2.52 10.69
C TYR A 173 10.71 -2.14 11.21
N GLY A 174 10.48 -0.83 11.34
CA GLY A 174 9.17 -0.25 11.57
C GLY A 174 8.57 0.30 10.29
N ALA A 175 7.26 0.26 10.18
CA ALA A 175 6.50 0.98 9.18
C ALA A 175 5.48 1.87 9.87
N ASN A 176 5.45 3.16 9.56
CA ASN A 176 4.44 4.08 10.04
C ASN A 176 3.81 4.87 8.90
N TYR A 177 2.67 5.44 9.19
CA TYR A 177 2.06 6.49 8.40
C TYR A 177 2.14 7.80 9.20
N ALA A 178 2.69 8.83 8.61
CA ALA A 178 2.89 10.12 9.27
C ALA A 178 2.72 11.28 8.29
N ALA A 179 2.28 12.43 8.83
CA ALA A 179 2.29 13.68 8.08
C ALA A 179 3.71 14.17 7.85
N GLU A 180 3.96 14.75 6.67
CA GLU A 180 5.16 15.51 6.36
C GLU A 180 4.87 17.01 6.56
N PRO A 181 5.23 17.60 7.71
CA PRO A 181 4.92 18.99 7.98
C PRO A 181 5.80 19.92 7.15
N ASP A 182 5.20 20.92 6.53
CA ASP A 182 5.85 21.97 5.74
C ASP A 182 5.96 23.32 6.48
N THR A 183 5.62 23.34 7.78
CA THR A 183 5.60 24.56 8.59
C THR A 183 6.04 24.30 10.03
N GLU A 184 6.82 25.24 10.58
CA GLU A 184 7.22 25.25 12.00
C GLU A 184 6.23 26.06 12.89
N ASN A 185 5.29 26.79 12.30
CA ASN A 185 4.31 27.57 13.03
C ASN A 185 3.22 26.66 13.62
N ALA A 186 3.17 26.55 14.95
CA ALA A 186 2.27 25.66 15.68
C ALA A 186 0.78 25.90 15.37
N PHE A 187 0.34 27.14 15.15
CA PHE A 187 -1.04 27.46 14.81
C PHE A 187 -1.38 27.02 13.39
N LEU A 188 -0.52 27.32 12.42
CA LEU A 188 -0.68 26.86 11.03
C LEU A 188 -0.59 25.35 10.93
N TYR A 189 0.29 24.73 11.72
CA TYR A 189 0.40 23.26 11.81
C TYR A 189 -0.92 22.64 12.30
N ALA A 190 -1.49 23.15 13.39
CA ALA A 190 -2.77 22.66 13.90
C ALA A 190 -3.91 22.86 12.88
N LEU A 191 -4.00 24.05 12.27
CA LEU A 191 -5.02 24.35 11.27
C LEU A 191 -4.91 23.46 10.03
N LYS A 192 -3.72 23.31 9.47
CA LYS A 192 -3.45 22.46 8.30
C LYS A 192 -3.78 20.99 8.58
N GLY A 193 -3.45 20.47 9.75
CA GLY A 193 -3.80 19.10 10.15
C GLY A 193 -5.32 18.87 10.33
N LEU A 194 -6.08 19.93 10.65
CA LEU A 194 -7.55 19.84 10.71
C LEU A 194 -8.21 19.79 9.33
N ILE A 195 -7.66 20.49 8.35
CA ILE A 195 -8.26 20.62 7.01
C ILE A 195 -7.63 19.71 5.94
N GLY A 196 -6.71 18.79 6.34
CA GLY A 196 -6.09 17.83 5.42
C GLY A 196 -5.08 18.45 4.46
N SER A 197 -4.33 19.46 4.91
CA SER A 197 -3.35 20.16 4.04
C SER A 197 -1.92 19.63 4.15
N PHE A 198 -1.67 18.55 4.91
CA PHE A 198 -0.40 17.87 4.94
C PHE A 198 -0.44 16.61 4.10
N GLU A 199 0.66 16.29 3.44
CA GLU A 199 0.82 14.99 2.84
C GLU A 199 1.17 13.95 3.92
N GLY A 200 0.37 12.90 3.99
CA GLY A 200 0.64 11.72 4.79
C GLY A 200 1.27 10.63 3.93
N ARG A 201 2.35 10.02 4.43
CA ARG A 201 3.08 8.98 3.70
C ARG A 201 3.41 7.79 4.59
N PHE A 202 3.44 6.62 3.97
CA PHE A 202 4.05 5.45 4.60
C PHE A 202 5.57 5.53 4.48
N ALA A 203 6.24 5.32 5.61
CA ALA A 203 7.70 5.26 5.69
C ALA A 203 8.16 4.01 6.43
N ILE A 204 9.30 3.46 6.00
CA ILE A 204 9.97 2.33 6.65
C ILE A 204 11.28 2.82 7.22
N PHE A 205 11.57 2.43 8.44
CA PHE A 205 12.73 2.89 9.21
C PHE A 205 13.23 1.78 10.14
N PRO A 206 14.48 1.83 10.61
CA PRO A 206 14.95 0.95 11.68
C PRO A 206 14.14 1.17 12.97
N TYR A 207 13.54 0.12 13.53
CA TYR A 207 12.62 0.24 14.67
C TYR A 207 13.24 0.93 15.88
N TYR A 208 14.54 0.69 16.14
CA TYR A 208 15.26 1.30 17.26
C TYR A 208 15.18 2.84 17.26
N THR A 209 15.09 3.48 16.09
CA THR A 209 15.03 4.95 15.99
C THR A 209 13.77 5.51 16.65
N LYS A 210 12.63 4.82 16.45
CA LYS A 210 11.37 5.20 17.09
C LYS A 210 11.31 4.83 18.56
N VAL A 211 11.90 3.70 18.95
CA VAL A 211 12.02 3.33 20.35
C VAL A 211 12.84 4.36 21.13
N GLN A 212 13.95 4.84 20.55
CA GLN A 212 14.75 5.91 21.17
C GLN A 212 13.98 7.23 21.25
N GLU A 213 13.26 7.62 20.20
CA GLU A 213 12.43 8.82 20.19
C GLU A 213 11.37 8.75 21.30
N TYR A 214 10.62 7.66 21.39
CA TYR A 214 9.51 7.54 22.35
C TYR A 214 9.98 7.33 23.78
N ASN A 215 10.97 6.48 24.04
CA ASN A 215 11.40 6.17 25.40
C ASN A 215 12.34 7.25 25.97
N ASN A 216 13.32 7.73 25.18
CA ASN A 216 14.38 8.58 25.71
C ASN A 216 14.03 10.07 25.68
N TRP A 217 13.28 10.50 24.65
CA TRP A 217 12.97 11.93 24.46
C TRP A 217 11.56 12.30 24.88
N GLU A 218 10.60 11.41 24.68
CA GLU A 218 9.17 11.68 24.92
C GLU A 218 8.62 10.97 26.16
N SER A 219 9.35 10.02 26.76
CA SER A 219 8.95 9.23 27.92
C SER A 219 7.56 8.60 27.77
N ARG A 220 7.33 7.96 26.62
CA ARG A 220 6.06 7.30 26.26
C ARG A 220 6.14 5.81 26.51
N ASP A 221 5.04 5.23 26.97
CA ASP A 221 4.90 3.76 27.03
C ASP A 221 4.62 3.21 25.63
N LEU A 222 5.26 2.09 25.33
CA LEU A 222 5.06 1.32 24.10
C LEU A 222 4.31 0.02 24.41
N TRP A 223 3.18 -0.16 23.75
CA TRP A 223 2.36 -1.37 23.84
C TRP A 223 2.50 -2.15 22.54
N GLU A 224 2.94 -3.40 22.64
CA GLU A 224 3.23 -4.26 21.50
C GLU A 224 2.27 -5.43 21.44
N TYR A 225 1.61 -5.63 20.30
CA TYR A 225 0.64 -6.69 20.05
C TYR A 225 1.06 -7.51 18.84
N GLN A 226 1.58 -8.70 19.06
CA GLN A 226 1.95 -9.60 17.97
C GLN A 226 0.70 -10.07 17.23
N LEU A 227 0.65 -9.87 15.92
CA LEU A 227 -0.46 -10.26 15.07
C LEU A 227 -0.22 -11.66 14.49
N LYS A 228 -1.29 -12.46 14.43
CA LYS A 228 -1.23 -13.82 13.90
C LYS A 228 -1.69 -13.80 12.45
N PHE A 229 -0.76 -13.60 11.53
CA PHE A 229 -0.99 -13.73 10.10
C PHE A 229 -0.35 -14.99 9.54
N THR A 230 -0.97 -15.59 8.52
CA THR A 230 -0.33 -16.60 7.68
C THR A 230 0.78 -15.94 6.85
N GLU A 231 1.69 -16.74 6.31
CA GLU A 231 2.76 -16.24 5.43
C GLU A 231 2.18 -15.50 4.21
N ASP A 232 1.07 -15.99 3.65
CA ASP A 232 0.42 -15.35 2.50
C ASP A 232 -0.23 -14.01 2.86
N GLN A 233 -0.87 -13.91 4.02
CA GLN A 233 -1.44 -12.68 4.56
C GLN A 233 -0.35 -11.63 4.82
N LEU A 234 0.75 -12.04 5.47
CA LEU A 234 1.90 -11.18 5.71
C LEU A 234 2.50 -10.69 4.39
N ASN A 235 2.72 -11.60 3.44
CA ASN A 235 3.24 -11.25 2.14
C ASN A 235 2.35 -10.26 1.39
N MET A 236 1.02 -10.47 1.39
CA MET A 236 0.07 -9.57 0.71
C MET A 236 0.10 -8.16 1.30
N MET A 237 0.16 -8.05 2.63
CA MET A 237 0.28 -6.77 3.34
C MET A 237 1.58 -6.04 2.98
N LEU A 238 2.71 -6.74 2.96
CA LEU A 238 4.01 -6.14 2.65
C LEU A 238 4.10 -5.71 1.18
N LEU A 239 3.59 -6.51 0.24
CA LEU A 239 3.50 -6.10 -1.16
C LEU A 239 2.65 -4.83 -1.32
N HIS A 240 1.55 -4.71 -0.58
CA HIS A 240 0.75 -3.49 -0.61
C HIS A 240 1.45 -2.31 0.08
N LEU A 241 2.15 -2.53 1.19
CA LEU A 241 2.98 -1.50 1.82
C LEU A 241 4.04 -0.96 0.84
N TRP A 242 4.62 -1.82 0.01
CA TRP A 242 5.51 -1.41 -1.07
C TRP A 242 4.82 -0.47 -2.06
N GLU A 243 3.60 -0.79 -2.52
CA GLU A 243 2.81 0.06 -3.41
C GLU A 243 2.51 1.43 -2.79
N LEU A 244 2.16 1.44 -1.49
CA LEU A 244 1.84 2.65 -0.75
C LEU A 244 3.05 3.57 -0.53
N GLY A 245 4.27 3.04 -0.57
CA GLY A 245 5.50 3.83 -0.47
C GLY A 245 5.70 4.81 -1.65
N GLY A 246 5.00 4.60 -2.76
CA GLY A 246 5.05 5.46 -3.95
C GLY A 246 3.96 6.54 -4.01
N THR A 247 3.08 6.64 -3.02
CA THR A 247 1.95 7.58 -3.01
C THR A 247 1.87 8.37 -1.72
N TYR A 248 0.98 9.36 -1.70
CA TYR A 248 0.63 10.15 -0.53
C TYR A 248 -0.88 10.27 -0.41
N PHE A 249 -1.32 10.76 0.76
CA PHE A 249 -2.71 10.97 1.14
C PHE A 249 -2.84 12.31 1.83
N ASP A 250 -3.98 12.97 1.73
CA ASP A 250 -4.30 14.12 2.56
C ASP A 250 -4.42 13.67 4.03
N TYR A 251 -3.62 14.24 4.91
CA TYR A 251 -3.55 13.83 6.31
C TYR A 251 -4.54 14.63 7.18
N TYR A 252 -5.47 13.94 7.82
CA TYR A 252 -6.44 14.52 8.76
C TYR A 252 -6.22 13.97 10.17
N TYR A 253 -6.03 14.85 11.16
CA TYR A 253 -5.77 14.42 12.55
C TYR A 253 -6.86 13.53 13.15
N PHE A 254 -8.13 13.79 12.85
CA PHE A 254 -9.26 13.11 13.47
C PHE A 254 -9.87 12.00 12.62
N GLN A 255 -9.55 11.91 11.34
CA GLN A 255 -10.18 10.95 10.43
C GLN A 255 -9.13 10.01 9.81
N GLU A 256 -8.38 10.48 8.84
CA GLU A 256 -7.38 9.70 8.11
C GLU A 256 -6.00 9.84 8.76
N ASN A 257 -5.90 9.48 10.04
CA ASN A 257 -4.67 9.58 10.83
C ASN A 257 -3.82 8.29 10.75
N CYS A 258 -2.72 8.24 11.54
CA CYS A 258 -1.80 7.11 11.55
C CYS A 258 -2.48 5.78 11.88
N SER A 259 -3.37 5.75 12.86
CA SER A 259 -4.07 4.52 13.26
C SER A 259 -4.99 4.02 12.16
N TYR A 260 -5.76 4.92 11.52
CA TYR A 260 -6.65 4.60 10.42
C TYR A 260 -5.91 3.93 9.25
N HIS A 261 -4.82 4.56 8.78
CA HIS A 261 -4.06 4.02 7.65
C HIS A 261 -3.32 2.73 7.99
N VAL A 262 -2.79 2.59 9.21
CA VAL A 262 -2.17 1.34 9.67
C VAL A 262 -3.21 0.22 9.73
N LEU A 263 -4.39 0.46 10.29
CA LEU A 263 -5.47 -0.55 10.35
C LEU A 263 -5.99 -0.91 8.95
N SER A 264 -6.12 0.08 8.06
CA SER A 264 -6.43 -0.14 6.66
C SER A 264 -5.40 -1.03 5.95
N LEU A 265 -4.11 -0.93 6.31
CA LEU A 265 -3.07 -1.83 5.80
C LEU A 265 -3.26 -3.26 6.32
N LEU A 266 -3.67 -3.44 7.60
CA LEU A 266 -3.94 -4.77 8.17
C LEU A 266 -5.13 -5.46 7.51
N GLU A 267 -6.13 -4.72 7.04
CA GLU A 267 -7.27 -5.28 6.29
C GLU A 267 -6.86 -5.92 4.96
N ILE A 268 -5.73 -5.50 4.37
CA ILE A 268 -5.19 -6.16 3.17
C ILE A 268 -4.65 -7.56 3.50
N ALA A 269 -4.06 -7.74 4.69
CA ALA A 269 -3.63 -9.05 5.15
C ALA A 269 -4.83 -9.99 5.35
N ASN A 270 -5.90 -9.47 5.94
CA ASN A 270 -7.14 -10.22 6.15
C ASN A 270 -8.37 -9.33 5.91
N PRO A 271 -8.98 -9.40 4.72
CA PRO A 271 -10.12 -8.56 4.35
C PRO A 271 -11.38 -8.75 5.21
N GLU A 272 -11.46 -9.83 6.00
CA GLU A 272 -12.59 -10.09 6.91
C GLU A 272 -12.53 -9.26 8.22
N LEU A 273 -11.43 -8.56 8.47
CA LEU A 273 -11.23 -7.85 9.74
C LEU A 273 -12.14 -6.62 9.93
N HIS A 274 -12.58 -5.96 8.87
CA HIS A 274 -13.49 -4.80 8.93
C HIS A 274 -13.10 -3.74 10.00
N LEU A 275 -11.81 -3.44 10.12
CA LEU A 275 -11.29 -2.59 11.18
C LEU A 275 -11.70 -1.12 10.99
N LYS A 276 -11.70 -0.64 9.74
CA LYS A 276 -12.09 0.73 9.41
C LYS A 276 -13.56 1.02 9.68
N ASP A 277 -14.41 0.03 9.56
CA ASP A 277 -15.86 0.17 9.76
C ASP A 277 -16.22 0.47 11.24
N GLN A 278 -15.26 0.31 12.17
CA GLN A 278 -15.40 0.60 13.60
C GLN A 278 -15.03 2.03 13.97
N PHE A 279 -14.43 2.79 13.07
CA PHE A 279 -14.14 4.21 13.29
C PHE A 279 -15.39 5.02 12.95
N PHE A 280 -16.09 5.46 13.98
CA PHE A 280 -17.20 6.40 13.89
C PHE A 280 -16.67 7.82 13.73
N PHE A 281 -16.37 8.24 12.50
CA PHE A 281 -16.24 9.65 12.18
C PHE A 281 -17.25 10.00 11.11
N SER A 282 -18.29 10.68 11.56
CA SER A 282 -19.30 11.28 10.69
C SER A 282 -18.79 12.61 10.19
#